data_3483ebf7a4befe64ea3058d784e91402
#
_entry.id   3483ebf7a4befe64ea3058d784e91402
#
_cell.length_a   1.000
_cell.length_b   1.000
_cell.length_c   1.000
_cell.angle_alpha   90.00
_cell.angle_beta   90.00
_cell.angle_gamma   90.00
#
_symmetry.space_group_name_H-M   'P 1'
#
loop_
_entity.id
_entity.type
_entity.pdbx_description
1 polymer ?
#
loop_
_entity_poly.entity_id
_entity_poly.type
_entity_poly.pdbx_seq_one_letter_code
_entity_poly.pdbx_strand_id
1 'polypeptide(L)'
;FIRDAEIENLLADYSRPLFLAAGLNPNTVGIALINNKSLNAFVANGQNIYFHTGLILESEDPNMVIGVIAHEIGHIIGGHLSRKASAIDEAQRPALVATILGLGSLLAGAPDVGLALITGGQHVVQRKFLSFNRAQESSADVIALRLLEDTGQSPNGIIRMMDMLADQEILSE
;
A
#
# COMPACT_ATOMS: atom_id res chain seq x y z
N PHE A 1 17.48 -4.21 -8.69
CA PHE A 1 17.15 -2.93 -9.32
C PHE A 1 17.58 -2.96 -10.78
N ILE A 2 16.76 -2.38 -11.66
CA ILE A 2 17.12 -2.06 -13.03
C ILE A 2 17.51 -0.59 -13.07
N ARG A 3 18.61 -0.30 -13.74
CA ARG A 3 19.08 1.07 -14.01
C ARG A 3 18.97 1.29 -15.51
N ASP A 4 17.90 1.94 -15.93
CA ASP A 4 17.62 2.31 -17.30
C ASP A 4 17.24 3.79 -17.31
N ALA A 5 18.14 4.60 -17.85
CA ALA A 5 17.98 6.06 -17.83
C ALA A 5 16.78 6.55 -18.63
N GLU A 6 16.38 5.84 -19.68
CA GLU A 6 15.23 6.20 -20.51
C GLU A 6 13.94 5.99 -19.74
N ILE A 7 13.77 4.83 -19.13
CA ILE A 7 12.58 4.52 -18.32
C ILE A 7 12.55 5.37 -17.05
N GLU A 8 13.68 5.56 -16.36
CA GLU A 8 13.77 6.41 -15.17
C GLU A 8 13.35 7.86 -15.50
N ASN A 9 13.81 8.42 -16.64
CA ASN A 9 13.41 9.75 -17.09
C ASN A 9 11.92 9.82 -17.45
N LEU A 10 11.40 8.81 -18.15
CA LEU A 10 9.97 8.75 -18.50
C LEU A 10 9.08 8.74 -17.26
N LEU A 11 9.41 7.92 -16.27
CA LEU A 11 8.69 7.88 -15.01
C LEU A 11 8.81 9.19 -14.21
N ALA A 12 9.98 9.84 -14.27
CA ALA A 12 10.19 11.15 -13.68
C ALA A 12 9.31 12.23 -14.35
N ASP A 13 9.21 12.20 -15.69
CA ASP A 13 8.36 13.13 -16.45
C ASP A 13 6.87 12.92 -16.11
N TYR A 14 6.40 11.67 -16.00
CA TYR A 14 5.03 11.36 -15.61
C TYR A 14 4.71 11.79 -14.18
N SER A 15 5.65 11.64 -13.26
CA SER A 15 5.45 11.92 -11.85
C SER A 15 5.60 13.39 -11.48
N ARG A 16 6.41 14.15 -12.21
CA ARG A 16 6.74 15.55 -11.87
C ARG A 16 5.52 16.45 -11.65
N PRO A 17 4.49 16.49 -12.54
CA PRO A 17 3.29 17.28 -12.31
C PRO A 17 2.56 16.88 -11.02
N LEU A 18 2.46 15.56 -10.76
CA LEU A 18 1.79 15.01 -9.60
C LEU A 18 2.54 15.36 -8.30
N PHE A 19 3.88 15.28 -8.29
CA PHE A 19 4.69 15.70 -7.13
C PHE A 19 4.49 17.17 -6.82
N LEU A 20 4.47 18.04 -7.83
CA LEU A 20 4.25 19.47 -7.63
C LEU A 20 2.85 19.76 -7.10
N ALA A 21 1.81 19.14 -7.65
CA ALA A 21 0.43 19.27 -7.16
C ALA A 21 0.28 18.75 -5.71
N ALA A 22 1.04 17.73 -5.36
CA ALA A 22 1.10 17.15 -4.02
C ALA A 22 1.91 17.99 -3.01
N GLY A 23 2.56 19.08 -3.44
CA GLY A 23 3.47 19.86 -2.60
C GLY A 23 4.77 19.15 -2.26
N LEU A 24 5.12 18.09 -3.00
CA LEU A 24 6.38 17.35 -2.85
C LEU A 24 7.47 17.96 -3.72
N ASN A 25 8.71 17.90 -3.23
CA ASN A 25 9.86 18.32 -4.03
C ASN A 25 10.27 17.15 -4.97
N PRO A 26 10.14 17.30 -6.31
CA PRO A 26 10.49 16.23 -7.26
C PRO A 26 11.94 15.75 -7.18
N ASN A 27 12.84 16.56 -6.61
CA ASN A 27 14.26 16.18 -6.46
C ASN A 27 14.53 15.31 -5.23
N THR A 28 13.55 15.18 -4.31
CA THR A 28 13.70 14.40 -3.07
C THR A 28 12.92 13.09 -3.10
N VAL A 29 12.01 12.93 -4.06
CA VAL A 29 11.25 11.70 -4.27
C VAL A 29 11.94 10.87 -5.34
N GLY A 30 12.46 9.71 -4.95
CA GLY A 30 13.08 8.77 -5.89
C GLY A 30 12.06 7.84 -6.52
N ILE A 31 12.28 7.50 -7.80
CA ILE A 31 11.58 6.40 -8.47
C ILE A 31 12.61 5.36 -8.88
N ALA A 32 12.34 4.09 -8.58
CA ALA A 32 13.24 3.00 -8.91
C ALA A 32 12.48 1.79 -9.45
N LEU A 33 13.14 1.03 -10.36
CA LEU A 33 12.62 -0.19 -10.94
C LEU A 33 13.20 -1.42 -10.26
N ILE A 34 12.33 -2.37 -9.94
CA ILE A 34 12.70 -3.68 -9.40
C ILE A 34 12.39 -4.73 -10.48
N ASN A 35 13.38 -5.55 -10.82
CA ASN A 35 13.19 -6.68 -11.72
C ASN A 35 12.33 -7.75 -11.03
N ASN A 36 11.02 -7.62 -11.19
CA ASN A 36 10.03 -8.55 -10.67
C ASN A 36 8.83 -8.56 -11.62
N LYS A 37 8.32 -9.76 -11.93
CA LYS A 37 7.20 -9.94 -12.87
C LYS A 37 5.84 -9.68 -12.25
N SER A 38 5.73 -9.52 -10.92
CA SER A 38 4.44 -9.23 -10.29
C SER A 38 3.95 -7.81 -10.63
N LEU A 39 2.64 -7.65 -10.64
CA LEU A 39 1.98 -6.34 -10.78
C LEU A 39 2.02 -5.64 -9.42
N ASN A 40 3.01 -4.78 -9.21
CA ASN A 40 3.13 -4.09 -7.93
C ASN A 40 3.88 -2.77 -8.08
N ALA A 41 3.51 -1.80 -7.23
CA ALA A 41 4.29 -0.64 -6.89
C ALA A 41 4.13 -0.38 -5.38
N PHE A 42 5.07 0.30 -4.77
CA PHE A 42 4.97 0.62 -3.34
C PHE A 42 5.91 1.75 -2.94
N VAL A 43 5.55 2.44 -1.86
CA VAL A 43 6.39 3.44 -1.20
C VAL A 43 7.24 2.78 -0.13
N ALA A 44 8.53 3.07 -0.10
CA ALA A 44 9.44 2.64 0.96
C ALA A 44 10.60 3.65 1.15
N ASN A 45 11.39 3.44 2.20
CA ASN A 45 12.59 4.24 2.49
C ASN A 45 12.34 5.77 2.46
N GLY A 46 11.30 6.21 3.13
CA GLY A 46 10.85 7.60 3.16
C GLY A 46 9.81 7.88 2.07
N GLN A 47 10.18 8.60 1.02
CA GLN A 47 9.27 9.03 -0.06
C GLN A 47 9.64 8.40 -1.42
N ASN A 48 10.35 7.27 -1.45
CA ASN A 48 10.71 6.63 -2.71
C ASN A 48 9.62 5.68 -3.18
N ILE A 49 9.31 5.73 -4.47
CA ILE A 49 8.34 4.87 -5.14
C ILE A 49 9.11 3.80 -5.91
N TYR A 50 8.74 2.55 -5.69
CA TYR A 50 9.34 1.39 -6.33
C TYR A 50 8.32 0.74 -7.25
N PHE A 51 8.68 0.55 -8.53
CA PHE A 51 7.86 -0.14 -9.51
C PHE A 51 8.44 -1.51 -9.81
N HIS A 52 7.62 -2.53 -9.84
CA HIS A 52 7.97 -3.80 -10.44
C HIS A 52 7.87 -3.72 -11.96
N THR A 53 8.80 -4.37 -12.65
CA THR A 53 8.81 -4.39 -14.12
C THR A 53 7.55 -5.01 -14.70
N GLY A 54 6.93 -5.98 -13.99
CA GLY A 54 5.66 -6.59 -14.42
C GLY A 54 4.56 -5.55 -14.59
N LEU A 55 4.42 -4.59 -13.66
CA LEU A 55 3.42 -3.54 -13.75
C LEU A 55 3.61 -2.66 -15.00
N ILE A 56 4.86 -2.28 -15.30
CA ILE A 56 5.16 -1.46 -16.48
C ILE A 56 4.87 -2.22 -17.78
N LEU A 57 5.22 -3.51 -17.83
CA LEU A 57 5.06 -4.35 -19.02
C LEU A 57 3.59 -4.67 -19.33
N GLU A 58 2.76 -4.84 -18.30
CA GLU A 58 1.33 -5.15 -18.45
C GLU A 58 0.47 -3.88 -18.57
N SER A 59 1.04 -2.68 -18.32
CA SER A 59 0.30 -1.43 -18.51
C SER A 59 0.04 -1.17 -20.00
N GLU A 60 -1.23 -1.11 -20.37
CA GLU A 60 -1.66 -0.93 -21.76
C GLU A 60 -1.42 0.50 -22.29
N ASP A 61 -1.40 1.47 -21.37
CA ASP A 61 -1.13 2.87 -21.72
C ASP A 61 -0.49 3.65 -20.55
N PRO A 62 0.11 4.82 -20.86
CA PRO A 62 0.77 5.66 -19.86
C PRO A 62 -0.12 6.10 -18.69
N ASN A 63 -1.45 6.26 -18.89
CA ASN A 63 -2.35 6.71 -17.84
C ASN A 63 -2.49 5.67 -16.72
N MET A 64 -2.31 4.38 -17.01
CA MET A 64 -2.30 3.35 -15.98
C MET A 64 -1.10 3.55 -15.02
N VAL A 65 0.09 3.77 -15.57
CA VAL A 65 1.30 4.05 -14.77
C VAL A 65 1.15 5.36 -13.98
N ILE A 66 0.64 6.40 -14.63
CA ILE A 66 0.38 7.71 -14.00
C ILE A 66 -0.63 7.56 -12.84
N GLY A 67 -1.67 6.77 -13.02
CA GLY A 67 -2.65 6.46 -11.98
C GLY A 67 -2.02 5.78 -10.76
N VAL A 68 -1.14 4.82 -10.99
CA VAL A 68 -0.38 4.16 -9.91
C VAL A 68 0.55 5.16 -9.22
N ILE A 69 1.26 6.02 -9.96
CA ILE A 69 2.09 7.08 -9.37
C ILE A 69 1.24 7.97 -8.44
N ALA A 70 0.07 8.40 -8.89
CA ALA A 70 -0.83 9.23 -8.11
C ALA A 70 -1.28 8.51 -6.82
N HIS A 71 -1.58 7.22 -6.88
CA HIS A 71 -1.94 6.39 -5.74
C HIS A 71 -0.79 6.28 -4.73
N GLU A 72 0.42 5.99 -5.19
CA GLU A 72 1.61 5.91 -4.34
C GLU A 72 1.93 7.27 -3.67
N ILE A 73 1.74 8.38 -4.39
CA ILE A 73 1.82 9.72 -3.80
C ILE A 73 0.75 9.90 -2.71
N GLY A 74 -0.44 9.34 -2.90
CA GLY A 74 -1.49 9.30 -1.88
C GLY A 74 -1.00 8.64 -0.59
N HIS A 75 -0.26 7.54 -0.69
CA HIS A 75 0.39 6.90 0.47
C HIS A 75 1.45 7.77 1.13
N ILE A 76 2.24 8.51 0.34
CA ILE A 76 3.26 9.44 0.87
C ILE A 76 2.59 10.56 1.66
N ILE A 77 1.64 11.29 1.05
CA ILE A 77 0.95 12.43 1.68
C ILE A 77 0.13 11.96 2.89
N GLY A 78 -0.55 10.82 2.75
CA GLY A 78 -1.27 10.18 3.83
C GLY A 78 -0.41 9.79 5.02
N GLY A 79 0.92 9.73 4.87
CA GLY A 79 1.82 9.26 5.91
C GLY A 79 1.57 7.79 6.28
N HIS A 80 1.10 6.98 5.31
CA HIS A 80 0.63 5.62 5.54
C HIS A 80 1.76 4.71 6.02
N LEU A 81 2.98 4.88 5.50
CA LEU A 81 4.14 4.09 5.89
C LEU A 81 4.50 4.26 7.38
N SER A 82 4.52 5.49 7.87
CA SER A 82 4.80 5.78 9.29
C SER A 82 3.68 5.33 10.21
N ARG A 83 2.42 5.50 9.79
CA ARG A 83 1.26 5.06 10.58
C ARG A 83 1.09 3.55 10.63
N LYS A 84 1.54 2.82 9.60
CA LYS A 84 1.47 1.36 9.57
C LYS A 84 2.25 0.72 10.71
N ALA A 85 3.45 1.22 11.00
CA ALA A 85 4.26 0.73 12.11
C ALA A 85 3.56 0.94 13.47
N SER A 86 3.01 2.13 13.72
CA SER A 86 2.28 2.45 14.94
C SER A 86 0.97 1.64 15.06
N ALA A 87 0.26 1.43 13.94
CA ALA A 87 -0.98 0.65 13.93
C ALA A 87 -0.74 -0.83 14.23
N ILE A 88 0.37 -1.40 13.76
CA ILE A 88 0.76 -2.79 14.09
C ILE A 88 1.02 -2.91 15.60
N ASP A 89 1.80 -1.98 16.18
CA ASP A 89 2.09 -1.97 17.63
C ASP A 89 0.80 -1.85 18.46
N GLU A 90 -0.06 -0.91 18.09
CA GLU A 90 -1.35 -0.74 18.79
C GLU A 90 -2.28 -1.94 18.64
N ALA A 91 -2.33 -2.56 17.46
CA ALA A 91 -3.15 -3.73 17.20
C ALA A 91 -2.67 -4.98 17.98
N GLN A 92 -1.37 -5.10 18.25
CA GLN A 92 -0.80 -6.25 18.97
C GLN A 92 -1.06 -6.22 20.46
N ARG A 93 -1.26 -5.06 21.09
CA ARG A 93 -1.48 -4.93 22.55
C ARG A 93 -2.64 -5.78 23.08
N PRO A 94 -3.85 -5.75 22.48
CA PRO A 94 -4.95 -6.61 22.92
C PRO A 94 -4.66 -8.10 22.81
N ALA A 95 -3.93 -8.52 21.75
CA ALA A 95 -3.55 -9.92 21.59
C ALA A 95 -2.54 -10.38 22.64
N LEU A 96 -1.60 -9.51 23.01
CA LEU A 96 -0.65 -9.80 24.08
C LEU A 96 -1.37 -10.01 25.40
N VAL A 97 -2.31 -9.12 25.76
CA VAL A 97 -3.14 -9.27 26.97
C VAL A 97 -3.97 -10.55 26.92
N ALA A 98 -4.62 -10.84 25.79
CA ALA A 98 -5.41 -12.06 25.61
C ALA A 98 -4.56 -13.32 25.73
N THR A 99 -3.32 -13.30 25.23
CA THR A 99 -2.37 -14.41 25.34
C THR A 99 -1.96 -14.63 26.80
N ILE A 100 -1.64 -13.58 27.55
CA ILE A 100 -1.27 -13.68 28.97
C ILE A 100 -2.44 -14.25 29.80
N LEU A 101 -3.65 -13.73 29.59
CA LEU A 101 -4.84 -14.22 30.27
C LEU A 101 -5.19 -15.66 29.87
N GLY A 102 -5.01 -15.99 28.59
CA GLY A 102 -5.21 -17.33 28.04
C GLY A 102 -4.26 -18.36 28.67
N LEU A 103 -2.97 -18.04 28.76
CA LEU A 103 -1.99 -18.90 29.45
C LEU A 103 -2.28 -19.04 30.92
N GLY A 104 -2.70 -17.96 31.60
CA GLY A 104 -3.15 -18.02 32.98
C GLY A 104 -4.35 -18.96 33.19
N SER A 105 -5.32 -18.93 32.26
CA SER A 105 -6.49 -19.81 32.27
C SER A 105 -6.12 -21.28 32.05
N LEU A 106 -5.16 -21.57 31.16
CA LEU A 106 -4.63 -22.93 30.97
C LEU A 106 -4.02 -23.48 32.26
N LEU A 107 -3.19 -22.68 32.94
CA LEU A 107 -2.55 -23.08 34.19
C LEU A 107 -3.56 -23.23 35.35
N ALA A 108 -4.66 -22.48 35.31
CA ALA A 108 -5.76 -22.58 36.27
C ALA A 108 -6.73 -23.76 36.03
N GLY A 109 -6.48 -24.60 35.01
CA GLY A 109 -7.29 -25.78 34.71
C GLY A 109 -8.52 -25.49 33.83
N ALA A 110 -8.54 -24.37 33.11
CA ALA A 110 -9.60 -23.98 32.18
C ALA A 110 -9.07 -23.88 30.70
N PRO A 111 -8.69 -25.03 30.10
CA PRO A 111 -8.01 -25.01 28.80
C PRO A 111 -8.87 -24.43 27.66
N ASP A 112 -10.17 -24.69 27.66
CA ASP A 112 -11.08 -24.19 26.61
C ASP A 112 -11.17 -22.65 26.65
N VAL A 113 -11.22 -22.06 27.85
CA VAL A 113 -11.21 -20.60 28.04
C VAL A 113 -9.87 -20.00 27.60
N GLY A 114 -8.77 -20.67 27.98
CA GLY A 114 -7.43 -20.22 27.60
C GLY A 114 -7.23 -20.18 26.08
N LEU A 115 -7.62 -21.25 25.41
CA LEU A 115 -7.53 -21.32 23.94
C LEU A 115 -8.44 -20.29 23.24
N ALA A 116 -9.68 -20.12 23.74
CA ALA A 116 -10.62 -19.14 23.19
C ALA A 116 -10.10 -17.70 23.33
N LEU A 117 -9.44 -17.36 24.44
CA LEU A 117 -8.83 -16.03 24.64
C LEU A 117 -7.67 -15.79 23.66
N ILE A 118 -6.77 -16.76 23.50
CA ILE A 118 -5.61 -16.63 22.60
C ILE A 118 -6.07 -16.46 21.14
N THR A 119 -6.96 -17.34 20.67
CA THR A 119 -7.46 -17.29 19.28
C THR A 119 -8.32 -16.05 19.03
N GLY A 120 -9.18 -15.67 19.98
CA GLY A 120 -10.00 -14.46 19.90
C GLY A 120 -9.15 -13.19 19.82
N GLY A 121 -8.06 -13.11 20.59
CA GLY A 121 -7.11 -12.01 20.52
C GLY A 121 -6.49 -11.85 19.14
N GLN A 122 -6.08 -12.95 18.51
CA GLN A 122 -5.51 -12.93 17.16
C GLN A 122 -6.53 -12.46 16.10
N HIS A 123 -7.78 -12.89 16.19
CA HIS A 123 -8.84 -12.43 15.28
C HIS A 123 -9.12 -10.93 15.41
N VAL A 124 -9.05 -10.38 16.63
CA VAL A 124 -9.21 -8.92 16.84
C VAL A 124 -8.09 -8.15 16.16
N VAL A 125 -6.83 -8.60 16.29
CA VAL A 125 -5.67 -7.98 15.61
C VAL A 125 -5.87 -7.99 14.10
N GLN A 126 -6.19 -9.14 13.53
CA GLN A 126 -6.39 -9.29 12.10
C GLN A 126 -7.49 -8.35 11.57
N ARG A 127 -8.64 -8.29 12.23
CA ARG A 127 -9.74 -7.40 11.83
C ARG A 127 -9.35 -5.92 11.90
N LYS A 128 -8.67 -5.50 12.97
CA LYS A 128 -8.19 -4.12 13.11
C LYS A 128 -7.20 -3.77 12.00
N PHE A 129 -6.25 -4.65 11.71
CA PHE A 129 -5.25 -4.45 10.67
C PHE A 129 -5.89 -4.35 9.27
N LEU A 130 -6.81 -5.25 8.93
CA LEU A 130 -7.53 -5.21 7.66
C LEU A 130 -8.40 -3.94 7.52
N SER A 131 -9.06 -3.51 8.60
CA SER A 131 -9.83 -2.27 8.59
C SER A 131 -8.95 -1.04 8.40
N PHE A 132 -7.79 -1.02 9.05
CA PHE A 132 -6.81 0.04 8.92
C PHE A 132 -6.25 0.11 7.50
N ASN A 133 -5.86 -1.03 6.91
CA ASN A 133 -5.39 -1.08 5.53
C ASN A 133 -6.45 -0.54 4.56
N ARG A 134 -7.69 -1.00 4.64
CA ARG A 134 -8.77 -0.51 3.75
C ARG A 134 -8.98 1.02 3.87
N ALA A 135 -8.89 1.56 5.07
CA ALA A 135 -9.03 3.01 5.25
C ALA A 135 -7.87 3.79 4.62
N GLN A 136 -6.64 3.23 4.67
CA GLN A 136 -5.48 3.82 4.02
C GLN A 136 -5.56 3.75 2.50
N GLU A 137 -5.95 2.59 1.94
CA GLU A 137 -6.16 2.44 0.50
C GLU A 137 -7.21 3.44 0.00
N SER A 138 -8.39 3.48 0.63
CA SER A 138 -9.45 4.44 0.26
C SER A 138 -8.98 5.90 0.36
N SER A 139 -8.13 6.22 1.34
CA SER A 139 -7.55 7.56 1.46
C SER A 139 -6.56 7.84 0.34
N ALA A 140 -5.72 6.87 -0.03
CA ALA A 140 -4.77 6.99 -1.14
C ALA A 140 -5.50 7.18 -2.47
N ASP A 141 -6.58 6.41 -2.71
CA ASP A 141 -7.41 6.54 -3.90
C ASP A 141 -8.03 7.93 -4.05
N VAL A 142 -8.62 8.46 -2.96
CA VAL A 142 -9.22 9.81 -2.98
C VAL A 142 -8.18 10.89 -3.27
N ILE A 143 -6.97 10.76 -2.70
CA ILE A 143 -5.88 11.68 -2.96
C ILE A 143 -5.42 11.55 -4.42
N ALA A 144 -5.26 10.32 -4.92
CA ALA A 144 -4.86 10.05 -6.29
C ALA A 144 -5.81 10.70 -7.31
N LEU A 145 -7.12 10.51 -7.13
CA LEU A 145 -8.13 11.10 -8.01
C LEU A 145 -8.05 12.63 -8.04
N ARG A 146 -7.85 13.27 -6.88
CA ARG A 146 -7.66 14.73 -6.80
C ARG A 146 -6.39 15.18 -7.52
N LEU A 147 -5.28 14.49 -7.32
CA LEU A 147 -4.01 14.82 -7.99
C LEU A 147 -4.12 14.69 -9.51
N LEU A 148 -4.82 13.67 -10.01
CA LEU A 148 -5.07 13.49 -11.44
C LEU A 148 -5.96 14.63 -11.98
N GLU A 149 -7.00 15.00 -11.26
CA GLU A 149 -7.87 16.14 -11.62
C GLU A 149 -7.11 17.46 -11.63
N ASP A 150 -6.35 17.77 -10.58
CA ASP A 150 -5.58 19.00 -10.43
C ASP A 150 -4.49 19.16 -11.51
N THR A 151 -3.98 18.04 -12.04
CA THR A 151 -2.97 18.01 -13.10
C THR A 151 -3.56 17.82 -14.50
N GLY A 152 -4.88 17.74 -14.64
CA GLY A 152 -5.58 17.56 -15.91
C GLY A 152 -5.33 16.16 -16.53
N GLN A 153 -4.99 15.17 -15.72
CA GLN A 153 -4.73 13.80 -16.15
C GLN A 153 -5.99 12.94 -15.98
N SER A 154 -6.11 11.90 -16.81
CA SER A 154 -7.30 11.05 -16.81
C SER A 154 -7.33 10.08 -15.63
N PRO A 155 -8.42 10.02 -14.84
CA PRO A 155 -8.57 9.02 -13.79
C PRO A 155 -8.85 7.60 -14.33
N ASN A 156 -9.14 7.45 -15.63
CA ASN A 156 -9.46 6.14 -16.21
C ASN A 156 -8.29 5.14 -16.11
N GLY A 157 -7.05 5.63 -16.07
CA GLY A 157 -5.86 4.79 -15.94
C GLY A 157 -5.82 4.04 -14.60
N ILE A 158 -6.11 4.71 -13.49
CA ILE A 158 -6.14 4.06 -12.18
C ILE A 158 -7.28 3.04 -12.07
N ILE A 159 -8.45 3.33 -12.66
CA ILE A 159 -9.58 2.39 -12.68
C ILE A 159 -9.20 1.12 -13.41
N ARG A 160 -8.64 1.23 -14.62
CA ARG A 160 -8.19 0.05 -15.40
C ARG A 160 -7.09 -0.73 -14.70
N MET A 161 -6.18 -0.05 -14.02
CA MET A 161 -5.16 -0.72 -13.23
C MET A 161 -5.78 -1.53 -12.08
N MET A 162 -6.76 -0.98 -11.38
CA MET A 162 -7.48 -1.70 -10.31
C MET A 162 -8.23 -2.91 -10.84
N ASP A 163 -8.90 -2.79 -12.00
CA ASP A 163 -9.58 -3.91 -12.66
C ASP A 163 -8.58 -5.02 -13.01
N MET A 164 -7.43 -4.67 -13.57
CA MET A 164 -6.37 -5.61 -13.90
C MET A 164 -5.80 -6.34 -12.66
N LEU A 165 -5.62 -5.63 -11.55
CA LEU A 165 -5.16 -6.22 -10.29
C LEU A 165 -6.20 -7.17 -9.68
N ALA A 166 -7.50 -6.81 -9.74
CA ALA A 166 -8.58 -7.65 -9.27
C ALA A 166 -8.71 -8.95 -10.09
N ASP A 167 -8.55 -8.87 -11.41
CA ASP A 167 -8.57 -10.05 -12.29
C ASP A 167 -7.41 -11.00 -12.00
N GLN A 168 -6.22 -10.49 -11.65
CA GLN A 168 -5.08 -11.33 -11.27
C GLN A 168 -5.29 -12.06 -9.93
N GLU A 169 -5.93 -11.42 -8.96
CA GLU A 169 -6.22 -12.06 -7.67
C GLU A 169 -7.15 -13.26 -7.86
N ILE A 170 -8.19 -13.12 -8.71
CA ILE A 170 -9.12 -14.20 -9.04
C ILE A 170 -8.41 -15.39 -9.75
N LEU A 171 -7.42 -15.13 -10.59
CA LEU A 171 -6.69 -16.17 -11.34
C LEU A 171 -5.62 -16.88 -10.49
N SER A 172 -5.28 -16.34 -9.31
CA SER A 172 -4.26 -16.90 -8.42
C SER A 172 -4.82 -17.81 -7.31
N GLU A 173 -6.15 -17.87 -7.16
CA GLU A 173 -6.88 -18.81 -6.27
C GLU A 173 -7.22 -20.11 -6.98
#